data_ff414ab86a1e27b2047da10c99d4b920
#
_entry.id   ff414ab86a1e27b2047da10c99d4b920
#
_cell.length_a   1.000
_cell.length_b   1.000
_cell.length_c   1.000
_cell.angle_alpha   90.00
_cell.angle_beta   90.00
_cell.angle_gamma   90.00
#
_symmetry.space_group_name_H-M   'P 1'
#
loop_
_entity.id
_entity.type
_entity.pdbx_description
1 polymer ?
#
loop_
_entity_poly.entity_id
_entity_poly.type
_entity_poly.pdbx_seq_one_letter_code
_entity_poly.pdbx_strand_id
1 'polypeptide(L)'
;MSNKEEKTQERRKKNPIINVLKTEWEFLGSRRKLFLFYMFLFFIAGTAGLMTTLVIGWIFNSIQQTMTSDSELRKLIFMIFLLLAIKIIFWMFHGTARILESLTGFHVHKNYTNNKMYKILELPVKWHKDNHSGDTIDKVNRGRGAVENFSSYYTFELMYLLLNIFGSLIILFFVDLKIGIFALTFSSFILVGVMTVDKKLRKYYLQLNKFSNKLSASIFDYLSNIITVITLRLRKTVSKEIDSRLIVSYDTYKKETIINEFKWAFGSIAITLMTVLVLIYQAYTNYHATGIILIGTLYILYGYLRTVGDAFFEFGRFYGKLVKLNARIEGAYSIDDAFEKVRGRVNGKLPYNWKEIEIKNMNFTYDEEWKRNHLENLNMKFRRGQKIALVGESGSGKSTVLAIMRGLYPPQGGEIYCDGEKVRNGFMKLKQHITLIPQDPEIFNNTIKYNITMDLPTRKDDLNKFIEMAQFKKVVARLEKGLDTNVLEKGVSLSGGEKQRLALVRGLLAAKNSDIVLLDEPTSSVDSLNEMKIHENIFRNFKNKTVISSIHRLHLLNKFDYIYLFDRGKIIAEGTLAELRKNYRFKYLMKKYGLRKEVE
;
A
#
# COMPACT_ATOMS: atom_id res chain seq x y z
N MET A 1 7.81 -24.69 12.93
CA MET A 1 7.32 -23.31 12.79
C MET A 1 8.44 -22.36 13.17
N SER A 2 8.85 -21.45 12.30
CA SER A 2 10.02 -20.63 12.56
C SER A 2 9.65 -19.48 13.50
N ASN A 3 10.60 -18.99 14.28
CA ASN A 3 10.53 -17.80 15.16
C ASN A 3 9.93 -16.55 14.47
N LYS A 4 9.79 -16.57 13.12
CA LYS A 4 9.19 -15.55 12.27
C LYS A 4 7.65 -15.69 12.16
N GLU A 5 7.13 -16.92 12.13
CA GLU A 5 5.67 -17.16 12.09
C GLU A 5 5.03 -16.82 13.45
N GLU A 6 5.73 -17.09 14.55
CA GLU A 6 5.33 -16.64 15.88
C GLU A 6 5.24 -15.13 15.99
N LYS A 7 6.26 -14.39 15.53
CA LYS A 7 6.22 -12.92 15.51
C LYS A 7 5.10 -12.34 14.64
N THR A 8 4.74 -13.00 13.56
CA THR A 8 3.61 -12.60 12.69
C THR A 8 2.27 -12.87 13.37
N GLN A 9 2.13 -13.99 14.08
CA GLN A 9 0.94 -14.29 14.88
C GLN A 9 0.82 -13.41 16.13
N GLU A 10 1.92 -13.06 16.79
CA GLU A 10 1.94 -12.10 17.90
C GLU A 10 1.54 -10.68 17.46
N ARG A 11 1.92 -10.24 16.25
CA ARG A 11 1.44 -8.96 15.69
C ARG A 11 -0.08 -8.94 15.53
N ARG A 12 -0.71 -10.05 15.16
CA ARG A 12 -2.17 -10.18 14.96
C ARG A 12 -2.99 -10.25 16.25
N LYS A 13 -2.37 -10.53 17.40
CA LYS A 13 -3.03 -10.61 18.72
C LYS A 13 -2.98 -9.30 19.52
N LYS A 14 -2.38 -8.23 18.99
CA LYS A 14 -2.24 -6.96 19.72
C LYS A 14 -3.57 -6.22 19.86
N ASN A 15 -3.69 -5.50 20.99
CA ASN A 15 -4.80 -4.59 21.22
C ASN A 15 -4.87 -3.56 20.06
N PRO A 16 -6.04 -3.39 19.41
CA PRO A 16 -6.21 -2.47 18.29
C PRO A 16 -5.72 -1.05 18.56
N ILE A 17 -5.96 -0.51 19.75
CA ILE A 17 -5.52 0.83 20.16
C ILE A 17 -3.98 0.91 20.12
N ILE A 18 -3.32 -0.05 20.77
CA ILE A 18 -1.85 -0.08 20.87
C ILE A 18 -1.23 -0.23 19.47
N ASN A 19 -1.85 -1.03 18.60
CA ASN A 19 -1.31 -1.25 17.25
C ASN A 19 -1.41 -0.01 16.37
N VAL A 20 -2.55 0.70 16.43
CA VAL A 20 -2.75 1.95 15.67
C VAL A 20 -1.79 3.04 16.18
N LEU A 21 -1.68 3.25 17.49
CA LEU A 21 -0.76 4.22 18.09
C LEU A 21 0.71 3.89 17.75
N LYS A 22 1.08 2.62 17.80
CA LYS A 22 2.43 2.19 17.43
C LYS A 22 2.73 2.44 15.96
N THR A 23 1.76 2.20 15.08
CA THR A 23 1.89 2.48 13.65
C THR A 23 2.06 3.97 13.40
N GLU A 24 1.25 4.81 14.05
CA GLU A 24 1.43 6.26 13.98
C GLU A 24 2.83 6.68 14.43
N TRP A 25 3.25 6.21 15.60
CA TRP A 25 4.59 6.51 16.15
C TRP A 25 5.74 6.09 15.24
N GLU A 26 5.60 4.96 14.54
CA GLU A 26 6.57 4.50 13.55
C GLU A 26 6.69 5.49 12.38
N PHE A 27 5.54 5.93 11.82
CA PHE A 27 5.52 6.79 10.64
C PHE A 27 5.62 8.29 10.92
N LEU A 28 5.57 8.74 12.17
CA LEU A 28 5.91 10.12 12.57
C LEU A 28 7.36 10.49 12.22
N GLY A 29 8.30 9.55 12.30
CA GLY A 29 9.70 9.78 11.98
C GLY A 29 10.32 10.93 12.80
N SER A 30 10.80 11.96 12.11
CA SER A 30 11.41 13.15 12.74
C SER A 30 10.40 14.05 13.47
N ARG A 31 9.09 13.88 13.24
CA ARG A 31 8.06 14.73 13.83
C ARG A 31 7.54 14.30 15.19
N ARG A 32 8.16 13.29 15.84
CA ARG A 32 7.77 12.82 17.18
C ARG A 32 7.76 13.91 18.25
N LYS A 33 8.73 14.85 18.22
CA LYS A 33 8.75 15.99 19.14
C LYS A 33 7.57 16.92 18.93
N LEU A 34 7.22 17.20 17.68
CA LEU A 34 6.07 18.03 17.31
C LEU A 34 4.75 17.37 17.74
N PHE A 35 4.65 16.03 17.60
CA PHE A 35 3.51 15.25 18.11
C PHE A 35 3.31 15.45 19.61
N LEU A 36 4.35 15.28 20.42
CA LEU A 36 4.27 15.50 21.87
C LEU A 36 3.91 16.94 22.22
N PHE A 37 4.41 17.91 21.46
CA PHE A 37 4.12 19.33 21.67
C PHE A 37 2.63 19.63 21.42
N TYR A 38 2.04 19.23 20.30
CA TYR A 38 0.62 19.50 20.08
C TYR A 38 -0.30 18.68 21.01
N MET A 39 0.11 17.49 21.44
CA MET A 39 -0.60 16.75 22.49
C MET A 39 -0.65 17.55 23.82
N PHE A 40 0.43 18.20 24.19
CA PHE A 40 0.47 19.10 25.34
C PHE A 40 -0.47 20.30 25.16
N LEU A 41 -0.51 20.90 23.96
CA LEU A 41 -1.46 21.99 23.66
C LEU A 41 -2.93 21.50 23.78
N PHE A 42 -3.24 20.30 23.29
CA PHE A 42 -4.57 19.71 23.46
C PHE A 42 -4.92 19.47 24.93
N PHE A 43 -3.95 19.06 25.73
CA PHE A 43 -4.14 18.90 27.17
C PHE A 43 -4.54 20.22 27.82
N ILE A 44 -3.83 21.32 27.53
CA ILE A 44 -4.17 22.67 28.06
C ILE A 44 -5.57 23.09 27.58
N ALA A 45 -5.86 22.92 26.29
CA ALA A 45 -7.18 23.28 25.75
C ALA A 45 -8.31 22.47 26.40
N GLY A 46 -8.13 21.15 26.56
CA GLY A 46 -9.12 20.29 27.19
C GLY A 46 -9.38 20.62 28.65
N THR A 47 -8.33 20.90 29.43
CA THR A 47 -8.48 21.34 30.82
C THR A 47 -9.19 22.68 30.93
N ALA A 48 -8.89 23.65 30.05
CA ALA A 48 -9.63 24.90 29.97
C ALA A 48 -11.12 24.65 29.67
N GLY A 49 -11.44 23.74 28.76
CA GLY A 49 -12.82 23.34 28.45
C GLY A 49 -13.59 22.81 29.68
N LEU A 50 -12.95 21.97 30.49
CA LEU A 50 -13.54 21.43 31.72
C LEU A 50 -13.87 22.52 32.76
N MET A 51 -13.05 23.58 32.85
CA MET A 51 -13.30 24.67 33.82
C MET A 51 -14.61 25.43 33.59
N THR A 52 -15.16 25.40 32.38
CA THR A 52 -16.41 26.12 32.04
C THR A 52 -17.55 25.73 32.95
N THR A 53 -17.75 24.43 33.21
CA THR A 53 -18.83 23.93 34.09
C THR A 53 -18.65 24.38 35.54
N LEU A 54 -17.41 24.40 36.04
CA LEU A 54 -17.10 24.90 37.39
C LEU A 54 -17.45 26.40 37.53
N VAL A 55 -17.01 27.22 36.58
CA VAL A 55 -17.24 28.66 36.62
C VAL A 55 -18.73 28.99 36.56
N ILE A 56 -19.51 28.29 35.71
CA ILE A 56 -20.98 28.48 35.67
C ILE A 56 -21.62 28.09 37.01
N GLY A 57 -21.17 27.00 37.61
CA GLY A 57 -21.67 26.61 38.94
C GLY A 57 -21.32 27.65 40.04
N TRP A 58 -20.12 28.22 40.01
CA TRP A 58 -19.76 29.31 40.93
C TRP A 58 -20.61 30.58 40.71
N ILE A 59 -20.89 30.92 39.45
CA ILE A 59 -21.82 32.01 39.12
C ILE A 59 -23.20 31.76 39.73
N PHE A 60 -23.77 30.56 39.56
CA PHE A 60 -25.06 30.24 40.16
C PHE A 60 -25.06 30.29 41.70
N ASN A 61 -24.01 29.80 42.34
CA ASN A 61 -23.89 29.91 43.81
C ASN A 61 -23.74 31.36 44.26
N SER A 62 -23.00 32.21 43.50
CA SER A 62 -22.87 33.65 43.79
C SER A 62 -24.20 34.42 43.63
N ILE A 63 -25.02 34.07 42.64
CA ILE A 63 -26.33 34.67 42.42
C ILE A 63 -27.29 34.28 43.53
N GLN A 64 -27.21 33.04 44.03
CA GLN A 64 -28.08 32.53 45.10
C GLN A 64 -27.79 33.19 46.46
N GLN A 65 -26.54 33.61 46.70
CA GLN A 65 -26.18 34.40 47.88
C GLN A 65 -26.72 35.82 47.73
N THR A 66 -27.32 36.39 48.80
CA THR A 66 -27.85 37.73 48.74
C THR A 66 -26.72 38.72 48.47
N MET A 67 -26.75 39.38 47.31
CA MET A 67 -25.77 40.40 46.95
C MET A 67 -26.06 41.70 47.71
N THR A 68 -25.18 42.03 48.64
CA THR A 68 -25.34 43.19 49.51
C THR A 68 -24.32 44.29 49.28
N SER A 69 -23.29 44.01 48.42
CA SER A 69 -22.18 44.94 48.18
C SER A 69 -21.72 45.02 46.73
N ASP A 70 -21.21 46.20 46.32
CA ASP A 70 -20.59 46.40 45.00
C ASP A 70 -19.38 45.47 44.75
N SER A 71 -18.73 44.97 45.81
CA SER A 71 -17.61 44.03 45.68
C SER A 71 -18.07 42.66 45.22
N GLU A 72 -19.26 42.21 45.63
CA GLU A 72 -19.87 40.95 45.21
C GLU A 72 -20.33 41.02 43.75
N LEU A 73 -20.92 42.13 43.35
CA LEU A 73 -21.27 42.39 41.97
C LEU A 73 -20.03 42.37 41.05
N ARG A 74 -18.93 42.99 41.48
CA ARG A 74 -17.66 42.95 40.70
C ARG A 74 -17.10 41.54 40.59
N LYS A 75 -17.15 40.73 41.63
CA LYS A 75 -16.75 39.30 41.56
C LYS A 75 -17.61 38.49 40.58
N LEU A 76 -18.92 38.70 40.58
CA LEU A 76 -19.83 38.05 39.63
C LEU A 76 -19.49 38.45 38.19
N ILE A 77 -19.34 39.76 37.93
CA ILE A 77 -18.95 40.25 36.59
C ILE A 77 -17.62 39.66 36.17
N PHE A 78 -16.64 39.58 37.08
CA PHE A 78 -15.34 38.92 36.78
C PHE A 78 -15.49 37.44 36.39
N MET A 79 -16.32 36.67 37.13
CA MET A 79 -16.60 35.27 36.81
C MET A 79 -17.29 35.11 35.44
N ILE A 80 -18.16 36.04 35.05
CA ILE A 80 -18.79 36.07 33.74
C ILE A 80 -17.73 36.32 32.64
N PHE A 81 -16.84 37.31 32.85
CA PHE A 81 -15.73 37.55 31.93
C PHE A 81 -14.73 36.37 31.82
N LEU A 82 -14.57 35.61 32.92
CA LEU A 82 -13.72 34.40 32.93
C LEU A 82 -14.21 33.34 31.93
N LEU A 83 -15.51 33.24 31.65
CA LEU A 83 -16.03 32.34 30.61
C LEU A 83 -15.48 32.70 29.20
N LEU A 84 -15.42 34.00 28.88
CA LEU A 84 -14.84 34.44 27.62
C LEU A 84 -13.33 34.16 27.57
N ALA A 85 -12.62 34.44 28.67
CA ALA A 85 -11.18 34.18 28.77
C ALA A 85 -10.86 32.68 28.58
N ILE A 86 -11.61 31.79 29.24
CA ILE A 86 -11.50 30.33 29.07
C ILE A 86 -11.70 29.94 27.59
N LYS A 87 -12.71 30.54 26.92
CA LYS A 87 -12.98 30.22 25.52
C LYS A 87 -11.87 30.70 24.58
N ILE A 88 -11.29 31.87 24.85
CA ILE A 88 -10.13 32.39 24.11
C ILE A 88 -8.92 31.49 24.32
N ILE A 89 -8.62 31.12 25.56
CA ILE A 89 -7.51 30.19 25.89
C ILE A 89 -7.72 28.86 25.18
N PHE A 90 -8.93 28.29 25.26
CA PHE A 90 -9.27 27.04 24.56
C PHE A 90 -8.91 27.15 23.08
N TRP A 91 -9.40 28.16 22.37
CA TRP A 91 -9.17 28.26 20.93
C TRP A 91 -7.73 28.59 20.55
N MET A 92 -7.02 29.35 21.37
CA MET A 92 -5.61 29.65 21.15
C MET A 92 -4.77 28.36 21.14
N PHE A 93 -4.97 27.47 22.10
CA PHE A 93 -4.22 26.22 22.17
C PHE A 93 -4.81 25.13 21.26
N HIS A 94 -6.12 24.96 21.24
CA HIS A 94 -6.81 23.99 20.41
C HIS A 94 -6.58 24.24 18.91
N GLY A 95 -6.78 25.48 18.44
CA GLY A 95 -6.64 25.82 17.03
C GLY A 95 -5.22 25.57 16.53
N THR A 96 -4.22 26.00 17.29
CA THR A 96 -2.81 25.74 17.00
C THR A 96 -2.50 24.25 16.96
N ALA A 97 -2.96 23.50 17.95
CA ALA A 97 -2.75 22.05 18.02
C ALA A 97 -3.39 21.32 16.83
N ARG A 98 -4.62 21.70 16.43
CA ARG A 98 -5.33 21.13 15.26
C ARG A 98 -4.61 21.34 13.95
N ILE A 99 -4.04 22.54 13.75
CA ILE A 99 -3.22 22.81 12.55
C ILE A 99 -1.98 21.91 12.53
N LEU A 100 -1.25 21.81 13.65
CA LEU A 100 -0.04 20.99 13.75
C LEU A 100 -0.34 19.49 13.59
N GLU A 101 -1.46 19.01 14.16
CA GLU A 101 -1.94 17.63 14.00
C GLU A 101 -2.23 17.31 12.53
N SER A 102 -3.03 18.16 11.85
CA SER A 102 -3.39 17.95 10.45
C SER A 102 -2.16 17.93 9.53
N LEU A 103 -1.23 18.88 9.70
CA LEU A 103 0.02 18.92 8.94
C LEU A 103 0.91 17.71 9.25
N THR A 104 0.89 17.20 10.47
CA THR A 104 1.63 16.00 10.86
C THR A 104 1.00 14.76 10.24
N GLY A 105 -0.32 14.67 10.21
CA GLY A 105 -1.07 13.60 9.55
C GLY A 105 -0.71 13.44 8.08
N PHE A 106 -0.55 14.54 7.35
CA PHE A 106 -0.05 14.51 5.97
C PHE A 106 1.33 13.85 5.84
N HIS A 107 2.26 14.13 6.77
CA HIS A 107 3.59 13.52 6.74
C HIS A 107 3.56 12.03 7.09
N VAL A 108 2.71 11.64 8.04
CA VAL A 108 2.50 10.24 8.39
C VAL A 108 1.94 9.46 7.19
N HIS A 109 0.93 10.02 6.52
CA HIS A 109 0.38 9.51 5.26
C HIS A 109 1.47 9.32 4.18
N LYS A 110 2.29 10.35 3.93
CA LYS A 110 3.41 10.31 2.98
C LYS A 110 4.39 9.21 3.32
N ASN A 111 4.84 9.16 4.59
CA ASN A 111 5.83 8.18 5.04
C ASN A 111 5.31 6.74 4.92
N TYR A 112 4.05 6.50 5.29
CA TYR A 112 3.40 5.20 5.14
C TYR A 112 3.34 4.77 3.68
N THR A 113 2.86 5.66 2.80
CA THR A 113 2.74 5.38 1.36
C THR A 113 4.09 5.04 0.74
N ASN A 114 5.11 5.87 0.99
CA ASN A 114 6.45 5.65 0.47
C ASN A 114 7.06 4.34 0.98
N ASN A 115 6.87 4.01 2.27
CA ASN A 115 7.36 2.76 2.84
C ASN A 115 6.72 1.53 2.18
N LYS A 116 5.38 1.56 2.00
CA LYS A 116 4.67 0.44 1.35
C LYS A 116 5.05 0.31 -0.13
N MET A 117 5.14 1.43 -0.86
CA MET A 117 5.57 1.42 -2.26
C MET A 117 7.01 0.90 -2.41
N TYR A 118 7.93 1.37 -1.56
CA TYR A 118 9.29 0.84 -1.56
C TYR A 118 9.32 -0.69 -1.38
N LYS A 119 8.57 -1.19 -0.37
CA LYS A 119 8.52 -2.64 -0.12
C LYS A 119 7.93 -3.41 -1.31
N ILE A 120 6.86 -2.92 -1.91
CA ILE A 120 6.21 -3.55 -3.08
C ILE A 120 7.18 -3.63 -4.25
N LEU A 121 7.91 -2.56 -4.53
CA LEU A 121 8.87 -2.51 -5.65
C LEU A 121 10.06 -3.49 -5.48
N GLU A 122 10.40 -3.85 -4.24
CA GLU A 122 11.46 -4.83 -3.93
C GLU A 122 10.97 -6.29 -3.96
N LEU A 123 9.65 -6.53 -4.08
CA LEU A 123 9.11 -7.90 -4.12
C LEU A 123 9.39 -8.57 -5.48
N PRO A 124 9.58 -9.91 -5.49
CA PRO A 124 9.84 -10.65 -6.72
C PRO A 124 8.63 -10.64 -7.68
N VAL A 125 8.90 -10.77 -8.98
CA VAL A 125 7.85 -10.82 -10.02
C VAL A 125 6.82 -11.91 -9.76
N LYS A 126 7.23 -13.07 -9.21
CA LYS A 126 6.30 -14.12 -8.81
C LYS A 126 5.22 -13.60 -7.86
N TRP A 127 5.62 -12.81 -6.85
CA TRP A 127 4.66 -12.22 -5.92
C TRP A 127 3.64 -11.31 -6.64
N HIS A 128 4.10 -10.49 -7.59
CA HIS A 128 3.22 -9.60 -8.37
C HIS A 128 2.26 -10.37 -9.28
N LYS A 129 2.67 -11.54 -9.79
CA LYS A 129 1.78 -12.43 -10.57
C LYS A 129 0.74 -13.13 -9.70
N ASP A 130 1.14 -13.54 -8.50
CA ASP A 130 0.27 -14.24 -7.54
C ASP A 130 -0.69 -13.28 -6.80
N ASN A 131 -0.44 -11.96 -6.85
CA ASN A 131 -1.25 -10.94 -6.18
C ASN A 131 -1.76 -9.92 -7.20
N HIS A 132 -3.07 -9.82 -7.36
CA HIS A 132 -3.66 -8.85 -8.26
C HIS A 132 -3.27 -7.41 -7.85
N SER A 133 -2.86 -6.60 -8.83
CA SER A 133 -2.45 -5.21 -8.60
C SER A 133 -3.55 -4.37 -7.95
N GLY A 134 -4.81 -4.59 -8.35
CA GLY A 134 -5.97 -3.91 -7.75
C GLY A 134 -6.15 -4.20 -6.26
N ASP A 135 -6.00 -5.46 -5.83
CA ASP A 135 -6.07 -5.84 -4.41
C ASP A 135 -4.90 -5.25 -3.61
N THR A 136 -3.71 -5.25 -4.20
CA THR A 136 -2.52 -4.65 -3.58
C THR A 136 -2.67 -3.14 -3.39
N ILE A 137 -3.16 -2.43 -4.41
CA ILE A 137 -3.44 -0.99 -4.36
C ILE A 137 -4.52 -0.69 -3.31
N ASP A 138 -5.59 -1.48 -3.27
CA ASP A 138 -6.68 -1.31 -2.30
C ASP A 138 -6.18 -1.50 -0.85
N LYS A 139 -5.37 -2.53 -0.57
CA LYS A 139 -4.75 -2.75 0.75
C LYS A 139 -3.89 -1.56 1.18
N VAL A 140 -3.07 -1.02 0.27
CA VAL A 140 -2.24 0.16 0.56
C VAL A 140 -3.11 1.38 0.82
N ASN A 141 -4.12 1.64 -0.02
CA ASN A 141 -5.01 2.80 0.10
C ASN A 141 -5.85 2.75 1.39
N ARG A 142 -6.40 1.58 1.75
CA ARG A 142 -7.13 1.40 3.01
C ARG A 142 -6.23 1.62 4.22
N GLY A 143 -5.02 1.06 4.21
CA GLY A 143 -4.05 1.24 5.28
C GLY A 143 -3.59 2.70 5.40
N ARG A 144 -3.28 3.34 4.28
CA ARG A 144 -2.93 4.75 4.18
C ARG A 144 -4.01 5.65 4.77
N GLY A 145 -5.27 5.49 4.30
CA GLY A 145 -6.39 6.29 4.80
C GLY A 145 -6.70 6.02 6.28
N ALA A 146 -6.43 4.80 6.79
CA ALA A 146 -6.59 4.51 8.20
C ALA A 146 -5.56 5.26 9.06
N VAL A 147 -4.29 5.27 8.66
CA VAL A 147 -3.21 5.95 9.38
C VAL A 147 -3.39 7.47 9.30
N GLU A 148 -3.76 8.01 8.12
CA GLU A 148 -4.05 9.43 7.91
C GLU A 148 -5.20 9.91 8.79
N ASN A 149 -6.34 9.21 8.77
CA ASN A 149 -7.50 9.57 9.57
C ASN A 149 -7.19 9.56 11.07
N PHE A 150 -6.41 8.57 11.52
CA PHE A 150 -6.02 8.51 12.92
C PHE A 150 -5.14 9.71 13.28
N SER A 151 -4.07 9.96 12.53
CA SER A 151 -3.11 11.04 12.82
C SER A 151 -3.64 12.45 12.59
N SER A 152 -4.70 12.63 11.77
CA SER A 152 -5.25 13.97 11.46
C SER A 152 -6.48 14.33 12.28
N TYR A 153 -7.18 13.34 12.85
CA TYR A 153 -8.48 13.58 13.50
C TYR A 153 -8.67 12.82 14.81
N TYR A 154 -8.24 11.56 14.88
CA TYR A 154 -8.61 10.70 15.98
C TYR A 154 -7.65 10.77 17.17
N THR A 155 -6.46 11.31 16.99
CA THR A 155 -5.51 11.54 18.07
C THR A 155 -6.08 12.57 19.06
N PHE A 156 -6.62 13.68 18.52
CA PHE A 156 -7.35 14.67 19.33
C PHE A 156 -8.59 14.06 19.99
N GLU A 157 -9.45 13.33 19.22
CA GLU A 157 -10.68 12.71 19.75
C GLU A 157 -10.37 11.81 20.94
N LEU A 158 -9.30 10.99 20.87
CA LEU A 158 -8.84 10.14 21.96
C LEU A 158 -8.42 10.95 23.19
N MET A 159 -7.59 11.98 22.99
CA MET A 159 -7.11 12.83 24.08
C MET A 159 -8.26 13.53 24.79
N TYR A 160 -9.17 14.13 24.02
CA TYR A 160 -10.35 14.83 24.55
C TYR A 160 -11.26 13.89 25.34
N LEU A 161 -11.46 12.68 24.85
CA LEU A 161 -12.23 11.62 25.52
C LEU A 161 -11.62 11.25 26.87
N LEU A 162 -10.32 11.00 26.90
CA LEU A 162 -9.61 10.65 28.14
C LEU A 162 -9.66 11.81 29.15
N LEU A 163 -9.47 13.05 28.69
CA LEU A 163 -9.58 14.24 29.55
C LEU A 163 -10.99 14.42 30.12
N ASN A 164 -12.03 14.21 29.31
CA ASN A 164 -13.42 14.30 29.79
C ASN A 164 -13.72 13.23 30.83
N ILE A 165 -13.27 11.99 30.65
CA ILE A 165 -13.48 10.92 31.65
C ILE A 165 -12.69 11.22 32.92
N PHE A 166 -11.36 11.31 32.82
CA PHE A 166 -10.52 11.43 34.00
C PHE A 166 -10.63 12.80 34.67
N GLY A 167 -10.69 13.88 33.89
CA GLY A 167 -10.82 15.24 34.42
C GLY A 167 -12.16 15.45 35.14
N SER A 168 -13.27 14.97 34.58
CA SER A 168 -14.58 15.06 35.24
C SER A 168 -14.64 14.21 36.50
N LEU A 169 -14.09 12.98 36.48
CA LEU A 169 -14.03 12.14 37.67
C LEU A 169 -13.18 12.79 38.77
N ILE A 170 -12.02 13.34 38.45
CA ILE A 170 -11.17 14.07 39.39
C ILE A 170 -11.96 15.21 40.05
N ILE A 171 -12.69 16.01 39.27
CA ILE A 171 -13.49 17.10 39.81
C ILE A 171 -14.63 16.58 40.69
N LEU A 172 -15.31 15.49 40.31
CA LEU A 172 -16.35 14.87 41.16
C LEU A 172 -15.79 14.37 42.49
N PHE A 173 -14.57 13.81 42.52
CA PHE A 173 -13.86 13.43 43.75
C PHE A 173 -13.56 14.63 44.66
N PHE A 174 -13.23 15.78 44.06
CA PHE A 174 -12.98 17.01 44.85
C PHE A 174 -14.27 17.64 45.38
N VAL A 175 -15.42 17.45 44.72
CA VAL A 175 -16.70 17.95 45.19
C VAL A 175 -17.21 17.11 46.39
N ASP A 176 -17.25 15.80 46.23
CA ASP A 176 -17.57 14.83 47.27
C ASP A 176 -16.97 13.46 46.95
N LEU A 177 -16.17 12.92 47.88
CA LEU A 177 -15.48 11.63 47.70
C LEU A 177 -16.48 10.47 47.42
N LYS A 178 -17.64 10.46 48.12
CA LYS A 178 -18.65 9.41 47.94
C LYS A 178 -19.28 9.47 46.56
N ILE A 179 -19.55 10.68 46.07
CA ILE A 179 -20.07 10.91 44.71
C ILE A 179 -19.06 10.47 43.67
N GLY A 180 -17.76 10.82 43.85
CA GLY A 180 -16.69 10.39 42.95
C GLY A 180 -16.55 8.86 42.85
N ILE A 181 -16.58 8.16 44.00
CA ILE A 181 -16.53 6.69 44.04
C ILE A 181 -17.78 6.09 43.37
N PHE A 182 -18.97 6.61 43.67
CA PHE A 182 -20.23 6.14 43.08
C PHE A 182 -20.22 6.35 41.56
N ALA A 183 -19.84 7.54 41.09
CA ALA A 183 -19.73 7.84 39.64
C ALA A 183 -18.76 6.91 38.94
N LEU A 184 -17.58 6.64 39.51
CA LEU A 184 -16.58 5.74 38.94
C LEU A 184 -17.11 4.30 38.87
N THR A 185 -17.67 3.77 39.93
CA THR A 185 -18.18 2.38 39.98
C THR A 185 -19.37 2.19 39.06
N PHE A 186 -20.33 3.12 39.07
CA PHE A 186 -21.52 3.05 38.22
C PHE A 186 -21.18 3.22 36.74
N SER A 187 -20.29 4.15 36.39
CA SER A 187 -19.80 4.32 35.00
C SER A 187 -19.05 3.09 34.52
N SER A 188 -18.26 2.46 35.40
CA SER A 188 -17.58 1.18 35.06
C SER A 188 -18.60 0.07 34.79
N PHE A 189 -19.69 0.00 35.56
CA PHE A 189 -20.78 -0.95 35.31
C PHE A 189 -21.44 -0.71 33.93
N ILE A 190 -21.73 0.55 33.58
CA ILE A 190 -22.28 0.91 32.27
C ILE A 190 -21.33 0.48 31.18
N LEU A 191 -20.03 0.76 31.32
CA LEU A 191 -19.00 0.39 30.32
C LEU A 191 -18.95 -1.13 30.07
N VAL A 192 -18.96 -1.93 31.14
CA VAL A 192 -18.99 -3.40 31.03
C VAL A 192 -20.25 -3.88 30.31
N GLY A 193 -21.42 -3.28 30.62
CA GLY A 193 -22.68 -3.58 29.93
C GLY A 193 -22.60 -3.29 28.43
N VAL A 194 -22.14 -2.10 28.05
CA VAL A 194 -21.95 -1.69 26.65
C VAL A 194 -20.96 -2.61 25.92
N MET A 195 -19.81 -2.91 26.53
CA MET A 195 -18.80 -3.80 25.95
C MET A 195 -19.31 -5.23 25.73
N THR A 196 -20.19 -5.71 26.61
CA THR A 196 -20.80 -7.04 26.48
C THR A 196 -21.73 -7.10 25.27
N VAL A 197 -22.53 -6.05 25.06
CA VAL A 197 -23.39 -5.93 23.87
C VAL A 197 -22.55 -5.76 22.61
N ASP A 198 -21.47 -4.98 22.66
CA ASP A 198 -20.56 -4.78 21.51
C ASP A 198 -19.86 -6.08 21.05
N LYS A 199 -19.53 -6.99 21.98
CA LYS A 199 -19.05 -8.33 21.60
C LYS A 199 -20.06 -9.09 20.74
N LYS A 200 -21.36 -8.97 21.04
CA LYS A 200 -22.44 -9.59 20.24
C LYS A 200 -22.61 -8.90 18.89
N LEU A 201 -22.59 -7.57 18.88
CA LEU A 201 -22.69 -6.74 17.66
C LEU A 201 -21.54 -7.00 16.71
N ARG A 202 -20.33 -7.25 17.20
CA ARG A 202 -19.16 -7.58 16.39
C ARG A 202 -19.39 -8.74 15.42
N LYS A 203 -20.15 -9.76 15.83
CA LYS A 203 -20.50 -10.90 14.96
C LYS A 203 -21.31 -10.43 13.75
N TYR A 204 -22.31 -9.59 13.97
CA TYR A 204 -23.15 -9.05 12.90
C TYR A 204 -22.36 -8.10 11.99
N TYR A 205 -21.51 -7.22 12.53
CA TYR A 205 -20.62 -6.39 11.72
C TYR A 205 -19.70 -7.20 10.81
N LEU A 206 -19.13 -8.29 11.30
CA LEU A 206 -18.29 -9.17 10.47
C LEU A 206 -19.08 -9.85 9.34
N GLN A 207 -20.34 -10.23 9.61
CA GLN A 207 -21.22 -10.80 8.58
C GLN A 207 -21.59 -9.75 7.53
N LEU A 208 -22.01 -8.54 7.95
CA LEU A 208 -22.33 -7.43 7.03
C LEU A 208 -21.13 -7.04 6.18
N ASN A 209 -19.94 -7.00 6.74
CA ASN A 209 -18.71 -6.75 5.97
C ASN A 209 -18.46 -7.84 4.91
N LYS A 210 -18.72 -9.13 5.22
CA LYS A 210 -18.62 -10.22 4.23
C LYS A 210 -19.63 -10.05 3.09
N PHE A 211 -20.88 -9.66 3.40
CA PHE A 211 -21.88 -9.38 2.38
C PHE A 211 -21.47 -8.19 1.50
N SER A 212 -21.01 -7.09 2.10
CA SER A 212 -20.53 -5.91 1.39
C SER A 212 -19.34 -6.24 0.46
N ASN A 213 -18.38 -7.03 0.92
CA ASN A 213 -17.24 -7.43 0.09
C ASN A 213 -17.67 -8.30 -1.10
N LYS A 214 -18.59 -9.27 -0.89
CA LYS A 214 -19.13 -10.10 -1.97
C LYS A 214 -19.89 -9.26 -3.00
N LEU A 215 -20.68 -8.29 -2.54
CA LEU A 215 -21.41 -7.37 -3.41
C LEU A 215 -20.44 -6.52 -4.25
N SER A 216 -19.43 -5.92 -3.58
CA SER A 216 -18.41 -5.10 -4.25
C SER A 216 -17.64 -5.90 -5.32
N ALA A 217 -17.28 -7.14 -5.04
CA ALA A 217 -16.65 -8.03 -6.02
C ALA A 217 -17.53 -8.25 -7.25
N SER A 218 -18.84 -8.52 -7.04
CA SER A 218 -19.78 -8.71 -8.16
C SER A 218 -19.96 -7.45 -8.99
N ILE A 219 -20.09 -6.27 -8.34
CA ILE A 219 -20.18 -4.99 -9.06
C ILE A 219 -18.92 -4.75 -9.89
N PHE A 220 -17.75 -5.03 -9.32
CA PHE A 220 -16.48 -4.92 -10.03
C PHE A 220 -16.42 -5.83 -11.26
N ASP A 221 -16.86 -7.10 -11.14
CA ASP A 221 -16.88 -8.06 -12.24
C ASP A 221 -17.80 -7.57 -13.38
N TYR A 222 -19.00 -7.07 -13.06
CA TYR A 222 -19.92 -6.54 -14.07
C TYR A 222 -19.40 -5.29 -14.75
N LEU A 223 -18.77 -4.37 -14.01
CA LEU A 223 -18.20 -3.14 -14.58
C LEU A 223 -16.95 -3.43 -15.41
N SER A 224 -16.12 -4.38 -15.01
CA SER A 224 -14.96 -4.81 -15.78
C SER A 224 -15.34 -5.47 -17.10
N ASN A 225 -16.52 -6.10 -17.16
CA ASN A 225 -17.06 -6.75 -18.34
C ASN A 225 -18.28 -6.00 -18.92
N ILE A 226 -18.34 -4.68 -18.75
CA ILE A 226 -19.52 -3.87 -19.08
C ILE A 226 -19.93 -3.98 -20.55
N ILE A 227 -18.97 -4.14 -21.46
CA ILE A 227 -19.24 -4.33 -22.90
C ILE A 227 -20.09 -5.58 -23.09
N THR A 228 -19.77 -6.69 -22.44
CA THR A 228 -20.54 -7.93 -22.50
C THR A 228 -21.95 -7.73 -21.95
N VAL A 229 -22.10 -7.05 -20.81
CA VAL A 229 -23.40 -6.75 -20.19
C VAL A 229 -24.29 -5.92 -21.14
N ILE A 230 -23.70 -4.94 -21.83
CA ILE A 230 -24.42 -4.08 -22.77
C ILE A 230 -24.77 -4.85 -24.05
N THR A 231 -23.81 -5.54 -24.65
CA THR A 231 -23.96 -6.27 -25.93
C THR A 231 -25.00 -7.39 -25.83
N LEU A 232 -24.97 -8.12 -24.71
CA LEU A 232 -25.93 -9.21 -24.46
C LEU A 232 -27.24 -8.73 -23.79
N ARG A 233 -27.45 -7.42 -23.62
CA ARG A 233 -28.64 -6.80 -23.01
C ARG A 233 -28.97 -7.32 -21.61
N LEU A 234 -27.95 -7.67 -20.80
CA LEU A 234 -28.09 -8.28 -19.46
C LEU A 234 -28.44 -7.29 -18.35
N ARG A 235 -28.73 -6.03 -18.63
CA ARG A 235 -28.96 -4.96 -17.63
C ARG A 235 -29.97 -5.35 -16.54
N LYS A 236 -31.14 -5.88 -16.93
CA LYS A 236 -32.19 -6.28 -15.98
C LYS A 236 -31.75 -7.45 -15.10
N THR A 237 -31.06 -8.41 -15.68
CA THR A 237 -30.55 -9.60 -14.96
C THR A 237 -29.51 -9.19 -13.92
N VAL A 238 -28.53 -8.36 -14.31
CA VAL A 238 -27.49 -7.84 -13.40
C VAL A 238 -28.12 -7.00 -12.29
N SER A 239 -29.06 -6.09 -12.60
CA SER A 239 -29.76 -5.29 -11.60
C SER A 239 -30.50 -6.17 -10.58
N LYS A 240 -31.24 -7.20 -11.05
CA LYS A 240 -31.97 -8.14 -10.18
C LYS A 240 -31.02 -8.96 -9.30
N GLU A 241 -29.86 -9.35 -9.83
CA GLU A 241 -28.86 -10.10 -9.04
C GLU A 241 -28.22 -9.22 -7.97
N ILE A 242 -27.88 -7.97 -8.29
CA ILE A 242 -27.37 -7.01 -7.30
C ILE A 242 -28.38 -6.80 -6.18
N ASP A 243 -29.66 -6.58 -6.54
CA ASP A 243 -30.76 -6.40 -5.57
C ASP A 243 -30.91 -7.64 -4.66
N SER A 244 -30.92 -8.85 -5.23
CA SER A 244 -31.00 -10.09 -4.46
C SER A 244 -29.86 -10.25 -3.46
N ARG A 245 -28.63 -9.86 -3.84
CA ARG A 245 -27.45 -9.90 -2.95
C ARG A 245 -27.52 -8.86 -1.83
N LEU A 246 -28.14 -7.71 -2.07
CA LEU A 246 -28.40 -6.69 -1.05
C LEU A 246 -29.42 -7.19 -0.03
N ILE A 247 -30.55 -7.75 -0.51
CA ILE A 247 -31.63 -8.25 0.36
C ILE A 247 -31.17 -9.36 1.31
N VAL A 248 -30.25 -10.23 0.90
CA VAL A 248 -29.68 -11.28 1.77
C VAL A 248 -29.04 -10.70 3.05
N SER A 249 -28.57 -9.47 3.03
CA SER A 249 -27.96 -8.83 4.20
C SER A 249 -28.99 -8.23 5.17
N TYR A 250 -30.25 -8.06 4.73
CA TYR A 250 -31.29 -7.29 5.47
C TYR A 250 -31.58 -7.85 6.87
N ASP A 251 -31.76 -9.15 7.01
CA ASP A 251 -32.05 -9.77 8.32
C ASP A 251 -30.92 -9.58 9.33
N THR A 252 -29.66 -9.66 8.84
CA THR A 252 -28.49 -9.41 9.67
C THR A 252 -28.41 -7.94 10.06
N TYR A 253 -28.68 -7.03 9.13
CA TYR A 253 -28.74 -5.59 9.36
C TYR A 253 -29.83 -5.22 10.36
N LYS A 254 -31.06 -5.78 10.19
CA LYS A 254 -32.18 -5.57 11.13
C LYS A 254 -31.82 -5.99 12.57
N LYS A 255 -31.21 -7.17 12.75
CA LYS A 255 -30.77 -7.65 14.07
C LYS A 255 -29.71 -6.76 14.68
N GLU A 256 -28.75 -6.33 13.88
CA GLU A 256 -27.69 -5.39 14.30
C GLU A 256 -28.31 -4.09 14.78
N THR A 257 -29.18 -3.46 13.97
CA THR A 257 -29.85 -2.19 14.28
C THR A 257 -30.65 -2.27 15.59
N ILE A 258 -31.47 -3.31 15.74
CA ILE A 258 -32.29 -3.48 16.97
C ILE A 258 -31.39 -3.59 18.21
N ILE A 259 -30.38 -4.44 18.18
CA ILE A 259 -29.47 -4.62 19.33
C ILE A 259 -28.69 -3.35 19.62
N ASN A 260 -28.28 -2.61 18.59
CA ASN A 260 -27.58 -1.35 18.73
C ASN A 260 -28.48 -0.28 19.40
N GLU A 261 -29.74 -0.17 19.00
CA GLU A 261 -30.69 0.76 19.63
C GLU A 261 -30.95 0.41 21.09
N PHE A 262 -31.13 -0.87 21.44
CA PHE A 262 -31.23 -1.29 22.83
C PHE A 262 -29.99 -0.95 23.66
N LYS A 263 -28.81 -1.07 23.10
CA LYS A 263 -27.54 -0.64 23.74
C LYS A 263 -27.55 0.85 24.04
N TRP A 264 -27.98 1.69 23.09
CA TRP A 264 -28.07 3.13 23.26
C TRP A 264 -29.10 3.51 24.34
N ALA A 265 -30.28 2.88 24.32
CA ALA A 265 -31.32 3.10 25.33
C ALA A 265 -30.82 2.72 26.72
N PHE A 266 -30.24 1.53 26.88
CA PHE A 266 -29.68 1.08 28.17
C PHE A 266 -28.68 2.08 28.73
N GLY A 267 -27.73 2.52 27.96
CA GLY A 267 -26.72 3.44 28.46
C GLY A 267 -27.27 4.82 28.77
N SER A 268 -28.15 5.38 27.93
CA SER A 268 -28.79 6.68 28.19
C SER A 268 -29.60 6.67 29.45
N ILE A 269 -30.43 5.62 29.67
CA ILE A 269 -31.24 5.46 30.88
C ILE A 269 -30.35 5.28 32.11
N ALA A 270 -29.29 4.48 32.01
CA ALA A 270 -28.36 4.24 33.11
C ALA A 270 -27.60 5.51 33.53
N ILE A 271 -27.12 6.34 32.58
CA ILE A 271 -26.49 7.63 32.89
C ILE A 271 -27.48 8.58 33.55
N THR A 272 -28.70 8.64 33.04
CA THR A 272 -29.76 9.48 33.65
C THR A 272 -30.07 9.03 35.07
N LEU A 273 -30.20 7.71 35.32
CA LEU A 273 -30.41 7.15 36.63
C LEU A 273 -29.26 7.51 37.59
N MET A 274 -28.01 7.33 37.18
CA MET A 274 -26.82 7.74 37.93
C MET A 274 -26.91 9.22 38.34
N THR A 275 -27.23 10.08 37.39
CA THR A 275 -27.33 11.53 37.59
C THR A 275 -28.43 11.87 38.58
N VAL A 276 -29.62 11.30 38.42
CA VAL A 276 -30.78 11.50 39.35
C VAL A 276 -30.45 11.08 40.79
N LEU A 277 -29.85 9.89 40.96
CA LEU A 277 -29.48 9.40 42.30
C LEU A 277 -28.47 10.32 42.99
N VAL A 278 -27.45 10.81 42.26
CA VAL A 278 -26.44 11.73 42.81
C VAL A 278 -27.06 13.07 43.15
N LEU A 279 -27.91 13.63 42.29
CA LEU A 279 -28.54 14.93 42.56
C LEU A 279 -29.50 14.85 43.76
N ILE A 280 -30.27 13.77 43.91
CA ILE A 280 -31.13 13.54 45.08
C ILE A 280 -30.28 13.43 46.36
N TYR A 281 -29.20 12.62 46.31
CA TYR A 281 -28.28 12.48 47.45
C TYR A 281 -27.70 13.83 47.88
N GLN A 282 -27.18 14.62 46.92
CA GLN A 282 -26.58 15.93 47.21
C GLN A 282 -27.61 16.94 47.74
N ALA A 283 -28.79 17.00 47.16
CA ALA A 283 -29.86 17.89 47.63
C ALA A 283 -30.28 17.53 49.06
N TYR A 284 -30.46 16.22 49.34
CA TYR A 284 -30.81 15.72 50.67
C TYR A 284 -29.74 16.04 51.72
N THR A 285 -28.47 15.73 51.42
CA THR A 285 -27.36 15.98 52.35
C THR A 285 -27.15 17.47 52.63
N ASN A 286 -27.21 18.32 51.59
CA ASN A 286 -27.09 19.78 51.77
C ASN A 286 -28.22 20.37 52.60
N TYR A 287 -29.46 19.96 52.32
CA TYR A 287 -30.61 20.44 53.07
C TYR A 287 -30.51 20.10 54.56
N HIS A 288 -30.14 18.86 54.89
CA HIS A 288 -30.00 18.44 56.29
C HIS A 288 -28.76 19.00 56.98
N ALA A 289 -27.69 19.34 56.26
CA ALA A 289 -26.48 19.89 56.86
C ALA A 289 -26.55 21.42 57.08
N THR A 290 -27.14 22.17 56.14
CA THR A 290 -27.07 23.64 56.12
C THR A 290 -28.45 24.32 56.00
N GLY A 291 -29.53 23.59 55.77
CA GLY A 291 -30.85 24.13 55.44
C GLY A 291 -30.95 24.76 54.04
N ILE A 292 -29.89 24.76 53.26
CA ILE A 292 -29.81 25.43 51.96
C ILE A 292 -29.35 24.43 50.90
N ILE A 293 -30.03 24.42 49.76
CA ILE A 293 -29.60 23.66 48.58
C ILE A 293 -28.83 24.60 47.63
N LEU A 294 -27.55 24.34 47.43
CA LEU A 294 -26.70 25.12 46.51
C LEU A 294 -26.93 24.73 45.06
N ILE A 295 -27.63 25.59 44.30
CA ILE A 295 -28.01 25.34 42.88
C ILE A 295 -26.79 25.16 42.01
N GLY A 296 -25.73 25.95 42.20
CA GLY A 296 -24.51 25.85 41.43
C GLY A 296 -23.75 24.56 41.65
N THR A 297 -23.80 23.99 42.89
CA THR A 297 -23.21 22.68 43.18
C THR A 297 -23.97 21.56 42.46
N LEU A 298 -25.32 21.62 42.45
CA LEU A 298 -26.12 20.68 41.67
C LEU A 298 -25.83 20.78 40.17
N TYR A 299 -25.65 21.99 39.67
CA TYR A 299 -25.26 22.22 38.27
C TYR A 299 -23.88 21.62 37.93
N ILE A 300 -22.87 21.80 38.78
CA ILE A 300 -21.54 21.22 38.64
C ILE A 300 -21.63 19.69 38.57
N LEU A 301 -22.36 19.08 39.52
CA LEU A 301 -22.55 17.63 39.53
C LEU A 301 -23.26 17.12 38.28
N TYR A 302 -24.37 17.75 37.90
CA TYR A 302 -25.10 17.42 36.66
C TYR A 302 -24.20 17.50 35.45
N GLY A 303 -23.44 18.58 35.30
CA GLY A 303 -22.56 18.80 34.15
C GLY A 303 -21.45 17.76 34.03
N TYR A 304 -20.77 17.43 35.16
CA TYR A 304 -19.68 16.44 35.09
C TYR A 304 -20.19 15.00 35.03
N LEU A 305 -21.29 14.64 35.69
CA LEU A 305 -21.89 13.31 35.51
C LEU A 305 -22.35 13.07 34.09
N ARG A 306 -22.94 14.08 33.46
CA ARG A 306 -23.30 14.03 32.04
C ARG A 306 -22.07 13.90 31.17
N THR A 307 -21.02 14.70 31.40
CA THR A 307 -19.77 14.63 30.65
C THR A 307 -19.12 13.26 30.75
N VAL A 308 -19.07 12.67 31.96
CA VAL A 308 -18.56 11.30 32.15
C VAL A 308 -19.40 10.30 31.36
N GLY A 309 -20.73 10.39 31.48
CA GLY A 309 -21.65 9.51 30.76
C GLY A 309 -21.49 9.58 29.25
N ASP A 310 -21.53 10.80 28.71
CA ASP A 310 -21.36 11.04 27.27
C ASP A 310 -19.98 10.55 26.79
N ALA A 311 -18.92 10.76 27.58
CA ALA A 311 -17.56 10.31 27.25
C ALA A 311 -17.41 8.78 27.25
N PHE A 312 -18.08 8.06 28.12
CA PHE A 312 -18.10 6.59 28.10
C PHE A 312 -18.83 6.04 26.87
N PHE A 313 -19.90 6.69 26.43
CA PHE A 313 -20.56 6.34 25.16
C PHE A 313 -19.67 6.60 23.96
N GLU A 314 -19.09 7.78 23.92
CA GLU A 314 -18.14 8.16 22.88
C GLU A 314 -16.96 7.17 22.81
N PHE A 315 -16.47 6.71 23.99
CA PHE A 315 -15.39 5.73 24.05
C PHE A 315 -15.76 4.39 23.39
N GLY A 316 -16.97 3.88 23.64
CA GLY A 316 -17.47 2.67 22.99
C GLY A 316 -17.51 2.81 21.46
N ARG A 317 -18.05 3.94 20.97
CA ARG A 317 -18.10 4.26 19.53
C ARG A 317 -16.70 4.42 18.93
N PHE A 318 -15.83 5.13 19.64
CA PHE A 318 -14.45 5.37 19.24
C PHE A 318 -13.63 4.07 19.18
N TYR A 319 -13.80 3.18 20.15
CA TYR A 319 -13.16 1.86 20.13
C TYR A 319 -13.55 1.07 18.87
N GLY A 320 -14.82 1.11 18.47
CA GLY A 320 -15.30 0.50 17.23
C GLY A 320 -14.62 1.09 15.98
N LYS A 321 -14.41 2.42 15.93
CA LYS A 321 -13.65 3.07 14.87
C LYS A 321 -12.20 2.58 14.86
N LEU A 322 -11.53 2.51 16.01
CA LEU A 322 -10.14 2.03 16.12
C LEU A 322 -9.97 0.59 15.66
N VAL A 323 -10.91 -0.29 16.00
CA VAL A 323 -10.89 -1.68 15.51
C VAL A 323 -10.97 -1.73 13.98
N LYS A 324 -11.82 -0.89 13.36
CA LYS A 324 -11.92 -0.80 11.89
C LYS A 324 -10.64 -0.25 11.25
N LEU A 325 -10.04 0.79 11.84
CA LEU A 325 -8.76 1.34 11.38
C LEU A 325 -7.64 0.30 11.49
N ASN A 326 -7.58 -0.40 12.62
CA ASN A 326 -6.61 -1.47 12.84
C ASN A 326 -6.72 -2.57 11.78
N ALA A 327 -7.93 -3.03 11.49
CA ALA A 327 -8.16 -4.06 10.46
C ALA A 327 -7.70 -3.59 9.06
N ARG A 328 -7.85 -2.30 8.74
CA ARG A 328 -7.35 -1.72 7.47
C ARG A 328 -5.82 -1.68 7.44
N ILE A 329 -5.16 -1.35 8.54
CA ILE A 329 -3.70 -1.37 8.66
C ILE A 329 -3.17 -2.81 8.54
N GLU A 330 -3.79 -3.76 9.24
CA GLU A 330 -3.44 -5.17 9.21
C GLU A 330 -3.58 -5.80 7.82
N GLY A 331 -4.54 -5.33 7.01
CA GLY A 331 -4.72 -5.75 5.63
C GLY A 331 -3.46 -5.58 4.78
N ALA A 332 -2.63 -4.57 5.08
CA ALA A 332 -1.36 -4.32 4.38
C ALA A 332 -0.16 -5.09 4.95
N TYR A 333 -0.31 -5.84 6.05
CA TYR A 333 0.80 -6.62 6.64
C TYR A 333 1.28 -7.75 5.74
N SER A 334 0.43 -8.27 4.86
CA SER A 334 0.84 -9.26 3.86
C SER A 334 2.01 -8.77 2.98
N ILE A 335 2.08 -7.46 2.72
CA ILE A 335 3.18 -6.81 2.00
C ILE A 335 4.45 -6.81 2.85
N ASP A 336 4.34 -6.45 4.14
CA ASP A 336 5.47 -6.46 5.06
C ASP A 336 6.03 -7.86 5.25
N ASP A 337 5.15 -8.86 5.43
CA ASP A 337 5.53 -10.26 5.60
C ASP A 337 6.23 -10.80 4.35
N ALA A 338 5.75 -10.45 3.16
CA ALA A 338 6.39 -10.80 1.91
C ALA A 338 7.77 -10.15 1.78
N PHE A 339 7.89 -8.87 2.12
CA PHE A 339 9.16 -8.14 2.07
C PHE A 339 10.20 -8.72 3.03
N GLU A 340 9.83 -9.04 4.28
CA GLU A 340 10.76 -9.63 5.26
C GLU A 340 11.30 -11.01 4.82
N LYS A 341 10.55 -11.77 4.02
CA LYS A 341 11.03 -13.02 3.42
C LYS A 341 12.13 -12.81 2.37
N VAL A 342 12.15 -11.64 1.74
CA VAL A 342 13.10 -11.29 0.65
C VAL A 342 14.26 -10.46 1.17
N ARG A 343 14.06 -9.75 2.27
CA ARG A 343 15.06 -8.89 2.92
C ARG A 343 16.28 -9.72 3.35
N GLY A 344 17.46 -9.26 2.95
CA GLY A 344 18.72 -9.95 3.27
C GLY A 344 19.21 -10.91 2.17
N ARG A 345 18.56 -10.95 0.99
CA ARG A 345 19.14 -11.60 -0.17
C ARG A 345 20.37 -10.81 -0.62
N VAL A 346 21.46 -11.53 -0.68
CA VAL A 346 22.86 -11.10 -0.79
C VAL A 346 23.08 -9.93 -1.76
N ASN A 347 23.66 -8.85 -1.27
CA ASN A 347 24.27 -7.80 -2.09
C ASN A 347 25.65 -8.28 -2.53
N GLY A 348 25.94 -8.13 -3.83
CA GLY A 348 27.26 -8.42 -4.40
C GLY A 348 27.19 -8.37 -5.91
N LYS A 349 28.30 -7.99 -6.54
CA LYS A 349 28.47 -7.95 -8.00
C LYS A 349 29.51 -9.00 -8.40
N LEU A 350 29.49 -9.39 -9.67
CA LEU A 350 30.60 -10.10 -10.29
C LEU A 350 31.82 -9.19 -10.37
N PRO A 351 33.03 -9.74 -10.54
CA PRO A 351 34.23 -8.95 -10.80
C PRO A 351 34.02 -7.99 -11.96
N TYR A 352 34.55 -6.75 -11.84
CA TYR A 352 34.33 -5.73 -12.88
C TYR A 352 34.87 -6.14 -14.23
N ASN A 353 36.00 -6.87 -14.25
CA ASN A 353 36.72 -7.28 -15.48
C ASN A 353 36.48 -8.75 -15.85
N TRP A 354 35.31 -9.30 -15.57
CA TRP A 354 34.98 -10.66 -15.97
C TRP A 354 35.16 -10.85 -17.48
N LYS A 355 35.68 -12.00 -17.87
CA LYS A 355 35.92 -12.35 -19.29
C LYS A 355 34.90 -13.37 -19.80
N GLU A 356 34.56 -14.34 -18.97
CA GLU A 356 33.68 -15.46 -19.32
C GLU A 356 32.75 -15.81 -18.19
N ILE A 357 31.49 -16.08 -18.50
CA ILE A 357 30.48 -16.58 -17.57
C ILE A 357 29.95 -17.91 -18.08
N GLU A 358 29.90 -18.90 -17.19
CA GLU A 358 29.35 -20.22 -17.45
C GLU A 358 28.23 -20.52 -16.46
N ILE A 359 27.07 -20.94 -16.99
CA ILE A 359 25.92 -21.43 -16.25
C ILE A 359 25.92 -22.94 -16.38
N LYS A 360 25.90 -23.66 -15.25
CA LYS A 360 25.88 -25.13 -15.24
C LYS A 360 24.65 -25.67 -14.52
N ASN A 361 24.08 -26.74 -15.10
CA ASN A 361 23.01 -27.55 -14.52
C ASN A 361 21.79 -26.72 -14.07
N MET A 362 21.41 -25.69 -14.83
CA MET A 362 20.28 -24.84 -14.49
C MET A 362 18.96 -25.58 -14.71
N ASN A 363 18.16 -25.69 -13.64
CA ASN A 363 16.83 -26.31 -13.64
C ASN A 363 15.79 -25.29 -13.19
N PHE A 364 14.60 -25.30 -13.82
CA PHE A 364 13.53 -24.39 -13.46
C PHE A 364 12.14 -24.90 -13.84
N THR A 365 11.17 -24.68 -12.94
CA THR A 365 9.73 -24.73 -13.23
C THR A 365 9.01 -23.52 -12.64
N TYR A 366 7.95 -23.03 -13.30
CA TYR A 366 7.10 -21.95 -12.80
C TYR A 366 6.19 -22.41 -11.66
N ASP A 367 5.76 -23.65 -11.71
CA ASP A 367 4.85 -24.25 -10.75
C ASP A 367 5.44 -25.57 -10.23
N GLU A 368 5.57 -25.70 -8.92
CA GLU A 368 6.10 -26.90 -8.25
C GLU A 368 5.14 -28.10 -8.35
N GLU A 369 3.85 -27.85 -8.63
CA GLU A 369 2.85 -28.91 -8.85
C GLU A 369 2.98 -29.56 -10.23
N TRP A 370 3.63 -28.90 -11.17
CA TRP A 370 3.86 -29.44 -12.51
C TRP A 370 4.99 -30.49 -12.49
N LYS A 371 4.69 -31.72 -12.87
CA LYS A 371 5.66 -32.81 -12.94
C LYS A 371 6.77 -32.63 -13.98
N ARG A 372 6.74 -31.55 -14.77
CA ARG A 372 7.70 -31.30 -15.87
C ARG A 372 8.43 -29.99 -15.66
N ASN A 373 9.77 -30.03 -15.70
CA ASN A 373 10.60 -28.84 -15.69
C ASN A 373 10.44 -28.04 -16.99
N HIS A 374 10.38 -26.69 -16.86
CA HIS A 374 10.42 -25.78 -18.00
C HIS A 374 11.83 -25.62 -18.57
N LEU A 375 12.85 -25.78 -17.74
CA LEU A 375 14.26 -25.91 -18.13
C LEU A 375 14.86 -27.11 -17.39
N GLU A 376 15.65 -27.90 -18.12
CA GLU A 376 16.21 -29.14 -17.58
C GLU A 376 17.69 -29.24 -17.95
N ASN A 377 18.53 -29.25 -16.91
CA ASN A 377 20.00 -29.40 -17.03
C ASN A 377 20.63 -28.47 -18.07
N LEU A 378 20.23 -27.20 -18.06
CA LEU A 378 20.67 -26.24 -19.04
C LEU A 378 22.09 -25.75 -18.71
N ASN A 379 22.98 -25.88 -19.68
CA ASN A 379 24.36 -25.41 -19.61
C ASN A 379 24.57 -24.33 -20.70
N MET A 380 25.16 -23.19 -20.32
CA MET A 380 25.35 -22.07 -21.23
C MET A 380 26.63 -21.32 -20.87
N LYS A 381 27.43 -20.96 -21.86
CA LYS A 381 28.70 -20.28 -21.69
C LYS A 381 28.80 -19.09 -22.63
N PHE A 382 29.28 -17.94 -22.15
CA PHE A 382 29.42 -16.75 -22.98
C PHE A 382 30.56 -15.85 -22.54
N ARG A 383 31.14 -15.13 -23.50
CA ARG A 383 32.24 -14.19 -23.27
C ARG A 383 31.77 -12.75 -23.29
N ARG A 384 32.53 -11.89 -22.62
CA ARG A 384 32.28 -10.45 -22.64
C ARG A 384 32.38 -9.92 -24.07
N GLY A 385 31.39 -9.08 -24.47
CA GLY A 385 31.31 -8.50 -25.80
C GLY A 385 30.65 -9.38 -26.87
N GLN A 386 30.43 -10.68 -26.62
CA GLN A 386 29.85 -11.64 -27.55
C GLN A 386 28.37 -11.34 -27.85
N LYS A 387 27.96 -11.57 -29.10
CA LYS A 387 26.59 -11.46 -29.60
C LYS A 387 26.00 -12.86 -29.76
N ILE A 388 25.00 -13.20 -29.00
CA ILE A 388 24.46 -14.55 -28.85
C ILE A 388 23.00 -14.59 -29.24
N ALA A 389 22.63 -15.52 -30.13
CA ALA A 389 21.26 -15.79 -30.48
C ALA A 389 20.72 -17.02 -29.74
N LEU A 390 19.52 -16.90 -29.18
CA LEU A 390 18.73 -18.03 -28.70
C LEU A 390 17.66 -18.35 -29.75
N VAL A 391 17.72 -19.53 -30.32
CA VAL A 391 16.85 -19.99 -31.41
C VAL A 391 16.06 -21.22 -30.96
N GLY A 392 14.83 -21.36 -31.41
CA GLY A 392 13.96 -22.49 -31.07
C GLY A 392 12.50 -22.14 -31.26
N GLU A 393 11.62 -23.13 -31.23
CA GLU A 393 10.18 -22.93 -31.36
C GLU A 393 9.60 -22.11 -30.18
N SER A 394 8.39 -21.59 -30.35
CA SER A 394 7.66 -20.96 -29.24
C SER A 394 7.49 -21.97 -28.11
N GLY A 395 7.68 -21.55 -26.85
CA GLY A 395 7.63 -22.45 -25.69
C GLY A 395 8.89 -23.30 -25.47
N SER A 396 9.97 -23.14 -26.25
CA SER A 396 11.21 -23.92 -26.07
C SER A 396 12.05 -23.53 -24.86
N GLY A 397 11.72 -22.41 -24.14
CA GLY A 397 12.40 -21.99 -22.91
C GLY A 397 13.28 -20.76 -23.04
N LYS A 398 13.40 -20.14 -24.22
CA LYS A 398 14.26 -18.94 -24.47
C LYS A 398 13.98 -17.78 -23.52
N SER A 399 12.73 -17.32 -23.46
CA SER A 399 12.32 -16.20 -22.57
C SER A 399 12.48 -16.56 -21.10
N THR A 400 12.30 -17.84 -20.75
CA THR A 400 12.50 -18.33 -19.37
C THR A 400 13.96 -18.21 -18.95
N VAL A 401 14.92 -18.59 -19.81
CA VAL A 401 16.36 -18.40 -19.54
C VAL A 401 16.70 -16.94 -19.33
N LEU A 402 16.22 -16.05 -20.20
CA LEU A 402 16.45 -14.59 -20.09
C LEU A 402 15.87 -14.05 -18.77
N ALA A 403 14.69 -14.47 -18.39
CA ALA A 403 14.03 -14.07 -17.14
C ALA A 403 14.81 -14.53 -15.90
N ILE A 404 15.36 -15.76 -15.89
CA ILE A 404 16.17 -16.28 -14.78
C ILE A 404 17.51 -15.55 -14.70
N MET A 405 18.18 -15.34 -15.84
CA MET A 405 19.44 -14.58 -15.88
C MET A 405 19.26 -13.15 -15.34
N ARG A 406 18.13 -12.49 -15.64
CA ARG A 406 17.78 -11.17 -15.08
C ARG A 406 17.43 -11.25 -13.60
N GLY A 407 17.17 -12.45 -13.05
CA GLY A 407 16.80 -12.68 -11.65
C GLY A 407 15.34 -12.35 -11.36
N LEU A 408 14.45 -12.41 -12.35
CA LEU A 408 13.00 -12.28 -12.17
C LEU A 408 12.43 -13.50 -11.45
N TYR A 409 13.06 -14.66 -11.69
CA TYR A 409 12.74 -15.93 -11.01
C TYR A 409 14.02 -16.58 -10.48
N PRO A 410 14.02 -17.12 -9.27
CA PRO A 410 15.14 -17.92 -8.78
C PRO A 410 15.09 -19.33 -9.44
N PRO A 411 16.20 -19.86 -9.97
CA PRO A 411 16.26 -21.24 -10.43
C PRO A 411 16.16 -22.22 -9.23
N GLN A 412 15.66 -23.43 -9.46
CA GLN A 412 15.64 -24.48 -8.44
C GLN A 412 16.99 -25.17 -8.30
N GLY A 413 17.82 -25.11 -9.33
CA GLY A 413 19.17 -25.63 -9.34
C GLY A 413 20.03 -24.90 -10.36
N GLY A 414 21.34 -25.03 -10.23
CA GLY A 414 22.31 -24.45 -11.15
C GLY A 414 23.40 -23.62 -10.47
N GLU A 415 24.50 -23.52 -11.12
CA GLU A 415 25.70 -22.85 -10.65
C GLU A 415 26.19 -21.84 -11.68
N ILE A 416 26.78 -20.74 -11.20
CA ILE A 416 27.44 -19.73 -12.01
C ILE A 416 28.94 -19.80 -11.77
N TYR A 417 29.69 -19.88 -12.85
CA TYR A 417 31.14 -19.73 -12.84
C TYR A 417 31.53 -18.43 -13.55
N CYS A 418 32.51 -17.74 -13.05
CA CYS A 418 33.08 -16.53 -13.61
C CYS A 418 34.56 -16.74 -13.76
N ASP A 419 35.05 -16.70 -15.00
CA ASP A 419 36.47 -16.97 -15.34
C ASP A 419 36.99 -18.31 -14.79
N GLY A 420 36.14 -19.35 -14.78
CA GLY A 420 36.45 -20.68 -14.28
C GLY A 420 36.21 -20.87 -12.77
N GLU A 421 36.00 -19.82 -12.00
CA GLU A 421 35.74 -19.91 -10.56
C GLU A 421 34.24 -19.92 -10.23
N LYS A 422 33.82 -20.81 -9.32
CA LYS A 422 32.44 -20.88 -8.85
C LYS A 422 32.06 -19.68 -8.02
N VAL A 423 30.97 -18.99 -8.42
CA VAL A 423 30.49 -17.78 -7.76
C VAL A 423 29.40 -18.13 -6.75
N ARG A 424 29.66 -17.92 -5.47
CA ARG A 424 28.66 -18.06 -4.42
C ARG A 424 27.50 -17.06 -4.65
N ASN A 425 26.26 -17.55 -4.65
CA ASN A 425 25.04 -16.79 -5.00
C ASN A 425 25.11 -16.15 -6.40
N GLY A 426 25.67 -16.88 -7.39
CA GLY A 426 26.02 -16.37 -8.71
C GLY A 426 24.88 -15.70 -9.44
N PHE A 427 23.66 -16.29 -9.46
CA PHE A 427 22.49 -15.68 -10.10
C PHE A 427 22.11 -14.32 -9.49
N MET A 428 22.25 -14.16 -8.17
CA MET A 428 21.95 -12.89 -7.49
C MET A 428 23.01 -11.80 -7.83
N LYS A 429 24.25 -12.20 -8.05
CA LYS A 429 25.32 -11.29 -8.48
C LYS A 429 25.22 -10.98 -9.98
N LEU A 430 24.95 -11.99 -10.79
CA LEU A 430 24.79 -11.86 -12.24
C LEU A 430 23.71 -10.85 -12.62
N LYS A 431 22.55 -10.87 -11.97
CA LYS A 431 21.43 -9.95 -12.26
C LYS A 431 21.80 -8.47 -12.17
N GLN A 432 22.83 -8.11 -11.40
CA GLN A 432 23.26 -6.70 -11.23
C GLN A 432 23.96 -6.15 -12.48
N HIS A 433 24.44 -7.03 -13.37
CA HIS A 433 25.12 -6.68 -14.60
C HIS A 433 24.19 -6.70 -15.82
N ILE A 434 22.91 -7.06 -15.64
CA ILE A 434 21.98 -7.37 -16.73
C ILE A 434 20.84 -6.36 -16.82
N THR A 435 20.57 -5.88 -18.03
CA THR A 435 19.29 -5.28 -18.40
C THR A 435 18.55 -6.21 -19.35
N LEU A 436 17.27 -6.49 -19.07
CA LEU A 436 16.36 -7.25 -19.93
C LEU A 436 15.38 -6.29 -20.60
N ILE A 437 15.28 -6.35 -21.92
CA ILE A 437 14.25 -5.69 -22.71
C ILE A 437 13.21 -6.76 -23.07
N PRO A 438 12.00 -6.68 -22.53
CA PRO A 438 10.97 -7.70 -22.71
C PRO A 438 10.29 -7.61 -24.07
N GLN A 439 9.60 -8.68 -24.46
CA GLN A 439 8.84 -8.79 -25.70
C GLN A 439 7.65 -7.83 -25.75
N ASP A 440 6.84 -7.81 -24.69
CA ASP A 440 5.64 -6.98 -24.59
C ASP A 440 5.98 -5.59 -24.07
N PRO A 441 5.66 -4.53 -24.83
CA PRO A 441 5.96 -3.17 -24.44
C PRO A 441 4.92 -2.61 -23.45
N GLU A 442 5.33 -2.36 -22.21
CA GLU A 442 4.53 -1.60 -21.24
C GLU A 442 4.71 -0.10 -21.49
N ILE A 443 3.60 0.61 -21.74
CA ILE A 443 3.58 2.06 -21.99
C ILE A 443 2.80 2.75 -20.88
N PHE A 444 3.42 3.76 -20.26
CA PHE A 444 2.81 4.58 -19.21
C PHE A 444 1.99 5.71 -19.84
N ASN A 445 0.85 6.03 -19.22
CA ASN A 445 0.02 7.18 -19.60
C ASN A 445 0.76 8.48 -19.22
N ASN A 446 1.69 8.90 -20.06
CA ASN A 446 2.51 10.08 -19.88
C ASN A 446 3.17 10.45 -21.24
N THR A 447 4.03 11.48 -21.27
CA THR A 447 4.73 11.89 -22.49
C THR A 447 5.68 10.79 -23.02
N ILE A 448 6.03 10.87 -24.30
CA ILE A 448 7.05 10.01 -24.90
C ILE A 448 8.38 10.17 -24.17
N LYS A 449 8.78 11.41 -23.86
CA LYS A 449 9.98 11.70 -23.09
C LYS A 449 9.98 10.96 -21.75
N TYR A 450 8.88 11.06 -20.99
CA TYR A 450 8.72 10.33 -19.73
C TYR A 450 8.84 8.81 -19.94
N ASN A 451 8.16 8.27 -20.95
CA ASN A 451 8.22 6.83 -21.26
C ASN A 451 9.62 6.34 -21.57
N ILE A 452 10.50 7.19 -22.12
CA ILE A 452 11.90 6.84 -22.39
C ILE A 452 12.76 7.00 -21.14
N THR A 453 12.66 8.14 -20.45
CA THR A 453 13.61 8.52 -19.40
C THR A 453 13.15 8.12 -17.99
N MET A 454 11.86 7.81 -17.80
CA MET A 454 11.21 7.63 -16.48
C MET A 454 11.51 8.81 -15.55
N ASP A 455 11.56 10.02 -16.12
CA ASP A 455 11.91 11.27 -15.45
C ASP A 455 13.32 11.32 -14.84
N LEU A 456 14.16 10.36 -15.18
CA LEU A 456 15.57 10.39 -14.77
C LEU A 456 16.35 11.43 -15.57
N PRO A 457 17.29 12.17 -14.94
CA PRO A 457 18.16 13.12 -15.62
C PRO A 457 18.92 12.44 -16.75
N THR A 458 18.62 12.82 -18.00
CA THR A 458 19.20 12.20 -19.20
C THR A 458 19.80 13.28 -20.10
N ARG A 459 21.04 13.08 -20.54
CA ARG A 459 21.70 14.00 -21.47
C ARG A 459 21.00 13.94 -22.83
N LYS A 460 20.82 15.08 -23.49
CA LYS A 460 20.14 15.20 -24.77
C LYS A 460 20.80 14.31 -25.85
N ASP A 461 22.14 14.23 -25.84
CA ASP A 461 22.89 13.41 -26.78
C ASP A 461 22.63 11.92 -26.62
N ASP A 462 22.55 11.44 -25.36
CA ASP A 462 22.19 10.06 -25.06
C ASP A 462 20.77 9.75 -25.52
N LEU A 463 19.81 10.64 -25.23
CA LEU A 463 18.42 10.48 -25.65
C LEU A 463 18.31 10.36 -27.18
N ASN A 464 18.92 11.27 -27.93
CA ASN A 464 18.94 11.25 -29.39
C ASN A 464 19.60 9.97 -29.93
N LYS A 465 20.73 9.57 -29.35
CA LYS A 465 21.44 8.36 -29.71
C LYS A 465 20.56 7.11 -29.63
N PHE A 466 19.87 6.93 -28.49
CA PHE A 466 19.02 5.73 -28.29
C PHE A 466 17.75 5.77 -29.14
N ILE A 467 17.18 6.96 -29.40
CA ILE A 467 16.07 7.15 -30.33
C ILE A 467 16.47 6.71 -31.74
N GLU A 468 17.69 7.06 -32.21
CA GLU A 468 18.20 6.64 -33.50
C GLU A 468 18.51 5.13 -33.55
N MET A 469 19.09 4.58 -32.47
CA MET A 469 19.35 3.14 -32.36
C MET A 469 18.10 2.29 -32.58
N ALA A 470 16.98 2.70 -32.00
CA ALA A 470 15.70 2.00 -32.09
C ALA A 470 14.87 2.37 -33.33
N GLN A 471 15.41 3.15 -34.27
CA GLN A 471 14.68 3.65 -35.46
C GLN A 471 13.38 4.37 -35.10
N PHE A 472 13.37 5.13 -33.97
CA PHE A 472 12.18 5.82 -33.45
C PHE A 472 12.11 7.30 -33.84
N LYS A 473 13.19 7.87 -34.43
CA LYS A 473 13.31 9.29 -34.80
C LYS A 473 12.18 9.76 -35.72
N LYS A 474 11.83 8.96 -36.76
CA LYS A 474 10.74 9.28 -37.68
C LYS A 474 9.37 9.35 -36.97
N VAL A 475 9.14 8.52 -35.96
CA VAL A 475 7.91 8.53 -35.20
C VAL A 475 7.82 9.82 -34.38
N VAL A 476 8.89 10.20 -33.68
CA VAL A 476 8.95 11.45 -32.93
C VAL A 476 8.74 12.67 -33.83
N ALA A 477 9.36 12.70 -35.00
CA ALA A 477 9.26 13.80 -35.97
C ALA A 477 7.83 13.98 -36.54
N ARG A 478 7.04 12.92 -36.62
CA ARG A 478 5.65 12.95 -37.11
C ARG A 478 4.68 13.54 -36.09
N LEU A 479 5.01 13.52 -34.80
CA LEU A 479 4.14 13.94 -33.73
C LEU A 479 4.24 15.47 -33.51
N GLU A 480 3.11 16.18 -33.42
CA GLU A 480 3.07 17.64 -33.29
C GLU A 480 3.94 18.19 -32.17
N LYS A 481 3.92 17.53 -30.99
CA LYS A 481 4.70 17.91 -29.82
C LYS A 481 5.97 17.10 -29.65
N GLY A 482 6.37 16.31 -30.66
CA GLY A 482 7.56 15.47 -30.63
C GLY A 482 7.64 14.61 -29.36
N LEU A 483 8.71 14.77 -28.57
CA LEU A 483 8.93 14.03 -27.31
C LEU A 483 7.95 14.41 -26.19
N ASP A 484 7.35 15.57 -26.24
CA ASP A 484 6.37 16.05 -25.23
C ASP A 484 4.94 15.61 -25.57
N THR A 485 4.74 14.83 -26.65
CA THR A 485 3.45 14.23 -26.97
C THR A 485 3.04 13.25 -25.88
N ASN A 486 1.83 13.43 -25.32
CA ASN A 486 1.26 12.50 -24.35
C ASN A 486 0.76 11.24 -25.05
N VAL A 487 1.16 10.08 -24.54
CA VAL A 487 0.70 8.78 -25.01
C VAL A 487 -0.47 8.37 -24.12
N LEU A 488 -1.66 8.24 -24.72
CA LEU A 488 -2.89 7.85 -24.01
C LEU A 488 -2.71 6.49 -23.32
N GLU A 489 -3.65 6.15 -22.44
CA GLU A 489 -3.64 4.90 -21.68
C GLU A 489 -3.32 3.70 -22.59
N LYS A 490 -2.35 2.87 -22.18
CA LYS A 490 -1.80 1.74 -22.96
C LYS A 490 -1.20 2.12 -24.33
N GLY A 491 -0.84 3.39 -24.55
CA GLY A 491 -0.23 3.87 -25.79
C GLY A 491 -1.15 3.74 -27.02
N VAL A 492 -2.44 3.97 -26.88
CA VAL A 492 -3.46 3.80 -27.95
C VAL A 492 -3.12 4.62 -29.20
N SER A 493 -2.43 5.76 -29.07
CA SER A 493 -2.04 6.63 -30.17
C SER A 493 -0.86 6.09 -31.02
N LEU A 494 -0.20 5.02 -30.57
CA LEU A 494 0.93 4.39 -31.28
C LEU A 494 0.54 3.01 -31.82
N SER A 495 1.05 2.67 -33.01
CA SER A 495 0.94 1.30 -33.54
C SER A 495 1.75 0.30 -32.71
N GLY A 496 1.50 -1.00 -32.83
CA GLY A 496 2.22 -2.05 -32.12
C GLY A 496 3.74 -1.96 -32.28
N GLY A 497 4.22 -1.77 -33.52
CA GLY A 497 5.64 -1.60 -33.78
C GLY A 497 6.23 -0.29 -33.26
N GLU A 498 5.44 0.79 -33.16
CA GLU A 498 5.87 2.06 -32.55
C GLU A 498 5.97 1.95 -31.04
N LYS A 499 5.00 1.26 -30.38
CA LYS A 499 5.06 0.94 -28.94
C LYS A 499 6.31 0.12 -28.62
N GLN A 500 6.59 -0.89 -29.44
CA GLN A 500 7.76 -1.75 -29.27
C GLN A 500 9.08 -0.96 -29.42
N ARG A 501 9.18 -0.08 -30.45
CA ARG A 501 10.36 0.80 -30.60
C ARG A 501 10.49 1.80 -29.45
N LEU A 502 9.39 2.37 -28.93
CA LEU A 502 9.43 3.25 -27.75
C LEU A 502 9.98 2.52 -26.51
N ALA A 503 9.47 1.31 -26.23
CA ALA A 503 9.97 0.48 -25.13
C ALA A 503 11.43 0.06 -25.34
N LEU A 504 11.83 -0.18 -26.59
CA LEU A 504 13.21 -0.47 -26.94
C LEU A 504 14.14 0.72 -26.66
N VAL A 505 13.75 1.97 -27.00
CA VAL A 505 14.52 3.18 -26.62
C VAL A 505 14.75 3.24 -25.12
N ARG A 506 13.68 3.05 -24.33
CA ARG A 506 13.74 3.01 -22.85
C ARG A 506 14.72 1.93 -22.36
N GLY A 507 14.58 0.72 -22.89
CA GLY A 507 15.41 -0.42 -22.51
C GLY A 507 16.88 -0.22 -22.87
N LEU A 508 17.18 0.31 -24.05
CA LEU A 508 18.55 0.62 -24.50
C LEU A 508 19.19 1.73 -23.66
N LEU A 509 18.41 2.76 -23.29
CA LEU A 509 18.86 3.81 -22.37
C LEU A 509 19.20 3.24 -20.99
N ALA A 510 18.32 2.39 -20.44
CA ALA A 510 18.56 1.69 -19.17
C ALA A 510 19.78 0.76 -19.22
N ALA A 511 20.03 0.14 -20.38
CA ALA A 511 21.17 -0.75 -20.62
C ALA A 511 22.52 -0.01 -20.74
N LYS A 512 22.53 1.33 -20.74
CA LYS A 512 23.77 2.13 -20.89
C LYS A 512 24.86 1.68 -19.91
N ASN A 513 24.51 1.37 -18.67
CA ASN A 513 25.46 1.02 -17.61
C ASN A 513 25.52 -0.50 -17.32
N SER A 514 24.87 -1.34 -18.12
CA SER A 514 24.90 -2.80 -17.95
C SER A 514 26.00 -3.43 -18.79
N ASP A 515 26.62 -4.50 -18.33
CA ASP A 515 27.60 -5.28 -19.07
C ASP A 515 26.93 -6.26 -20.05
N ILE A 516 25.74 -6.75 -19.69
CA ILE A 516 24.97 -7.74 -20.44
C ILE A 516 23.58 -7.16 -20.74
N VAL A 517 23.19 -7.26 -22.02
CA VAL A 517 21.88 -6.81 -22.50
C VAL A 517 21.12 -8.03 -23.03
N LEU A 518 20.00 -8.31 -22.42
CA LEU A 518 19.09 -9.37 -22.85
C LEU A 518 17.95 -8.77 -23.65
N LEU A 519 17.67 -9.36 -24.80
CA LEU A 519 16.63 -8.93 -25.74
C LEU A 519 15.64 -10.09 -25.93
N ASP A 520 14.43 -9.95 -25.47
CA ASP A 520 13.39 -10.96 -25.67
C ASP A 520 12.48 -10.51 -26.81
N GLU A 521 12.75 -10.97 -28.02
CA GLU A 521 12.03 -10.64 -29.27
C GLU A 521 11.70 -9.14 -29.42
N PRO A 522 12.68 -8.24 -29.29
CA PRO A 522 12.45 -6.80 -29.13
C PRO A 522 11.86 -6.13 -30.39
N THR A 523 11.77 -6.86 -31.51
CA THR A 523 11.36 -6.36 -32.82
C THR A 523 10.27 -7.21 -33.49
N SER A 524 9.54 -8.05 -32.71
CA SER A 524 8.55 -8.97 -33.28
C SER A 524 7.44 -8.29 -34.10
N SER A 525 7.06 -7.06 -33.73
CA SER A 525 6.04 -6.25 -34.41
C SER A 525 6.65 -5.18 -35.36
N VAL A 526 7.95 -5.24 -35.62
CA VAL A 526 8.66 -4.31 -36.49
C VAL A 526 8.91 -4.97 -37.85
N ASP A 527 8.88 -4.19 -38.93
CA ASP A 527 9.22 -4.69 -40.27
C ASP A 527 10.69 -5.12 -40.41
N SER A 528 10.98 -6.03 -41.33
CA SER A 528 12.30 -6.66 -41.45
C SER A 528 13.43 -5.67 -41.75
N LEU A 529 13.18 -4.56 -42.48
CA LEU A 529 14.21 -3.55 -42.78
C LEU A 529 14.61 -2.75 -41.54
N ASN A 530 13.61 -2.31 -40.76
CA ASN A 530 13.87 -1.61 -39.50
C ASN A 530 14.47 -2.56 -38.46
N GLU A 531 14.04 -3.81 -38.40
CA GLU A 531 14.61 -4.84 -37.53
C GLU A 531 16.09 -5.03 -37.76
N MET A 532 16.55 -5.23 -39.04
CA MET A 532 17.95 -5.35 -39.37
C MET A 532 18.76 -4.13 -38.91
N LYS A 533 18.27 -2.93 -39.21
CA LYS A 533 18.94 -1.68 -38.82
C LYS A 533 19.04 -1.53 -37.29
N ILE A 534 18.01 -1.93 -36.57
CA ILE A 534 17.98 -1.90 -35.09
C ILE A 534 19.07 -2.82 -34.54
N HIS A 535 19.14 -4.07 -34.98
CA HIS A 535 20.16 -5.02 -34.52
C HIS A 535 21.59 -4.55 -34.88
N GLU A 536 21.83 -4.04 -36.10
CA GLU A 536 23.11 -3.47 -36.49
C GLU A 536 23.50 -2.28 -35.61
N ASN A 537 22.57 -1.38 -35.35
CA ASN A 537 22.79 -0.23 -34.46
C ASN A 537 23.13 -0.67 -33.02
N ILE A 538 22.43 -1.67 -32.49
CA ILE A 538 22.69 -2.21 -31.15
C ILE A 538 24.09 -2.81 -31.09
N PHE A 539 24.45 -3.67 -32.04
CA PHE A 539 25.75 -4.35 -32.05
C PHE A 539 26.90 -3.36 -32.22
N ARG A 540 26.75 -2.36 -33.10
CA ARG A 540 27.74 -1.31 -33.32
C ARG A 540 27.95 -0.43 -32.07
N ASN A 541 26.88 -0.04 -31.38
CA ASN A 541 26.97 0.85 -30.22
C ASN A 541 27.33 0.11 -28.94
N PHE A 542 27.02 -1.18 -28.83
CA PHE A 542 27.30 -2.03 -27.68
C PHE A 542 28.42 -3.04 -27.96
N LYS A 543 29.48 -2.65 -28.69
CA LYS A 543 30.61 -3.53 -29.05
C LYS A 543 31.17 -4.30 -27.84
N ASN A 544 31.40 -3.60 -26.73
CA ASN A 544 32.00 -4.16 -25.52
C ASN A 544 31.00 -4.81 -24.57
N LYS A 545 29.70 -4.81 -24.89
CA LYS A 545 28.64 -5.44 -24.10
C LYS A 545 28.27 -6.80 -24.69
N THR A 546 28.04 -7.77 -23.82
CA THR A 546 27.43 -9.03 -24.24
C THR A 546 25.95 -8.80 -24.54
N VAL A 547 25.51 -9.20 -25.72
CA VAL A 547 24.09 -9.13 -26.13
C VAL A 547 23.59 -10.54 -26.35
N ILE A 548 22.53 -10.93 -25.61
CA ILE A 548 21.87 -12.23 -25.76
C ILE A 548 20.44 -11.96 -26.20
N SER A 549 20.06 -12.41 -27.40
CA SER A 549 18.77 -12.14 -28.00
C SER A 549 18.01 -13.41 -28.33
N SER A 550 16.75 -13.50 -27.93
CA SER A 550 15.84 -14.50 -28.51
C SER A 550 15.44 -14.06 -29.91
N ILE A 551 15.55 -14.96 -30.88
CA ILE A 551 15.36 -14.69 -32.31
C ILE A 551 14.34 -15.67 -32.89
N HIS A 552 13.32 -15.12 -33.56
CA HIS A 552 12.37 -15.87 -34.37
C HIS A 552 12.68 -15.78 -35.86
N ARG A 553 13.24 -14.66 -36.30
CA ARG A 553 13.55 -14.39 -37.72
C ARG A 553 14.99 -14.79 -38.04
N LEU A 554 15.15 -15.93 -38.66
CA LEU A 554 16.44 -16.59 -38.83
C LEU A 554 17.43 -15.86 -39.80
N HIS A 555 16.96 -14.88 -40.60
CA HIS A 555 17.82 -14.07 -41.46
C HIS A 555 18.81 -13.16 -40.70
N LEU A 556 18.55 -12.92 -39.40
CA LEU A 556 19.45 -12.15 -38.54
C LEU A 556 20.65 -12.95 -38.01
N LEU A 557 20.60 -14.28 -38.09
CA LEU A 557 21.60 -15.16 -37.47
C LEU A 557 23.02 -14.95 -37.92
N ASN A 558 23.24 -14.45 -39.15
CA ASN A 558 24.55 -14.10 -39.69
C ASN A 558 25.24 -12.92 -38.99
N LYS A 559 24.52 -12.20 -38.13
CA LYS A 559 25.04 -11.07 -37.33
C LYS A 559 25.47 -11.47 -35.92
N PHE A 560 25.24 -12.74 -35.53
CA PHE A 560 25.57 -13.25 -34.21
C PHE A 560 26.85 -14.10 -34.23
N ASP A 561 27.63 -13.98 -33.16
CA ASP A 561 28.90 -14.72 -33.01
C ASP A 561 28.65 -16.19 -32.62
N TYR A 562 27.58 -16.44 -31.86
CA TYR A 562 27.27 -17.77 -31.33
C TYR A 562 25.75 -17.98 -31.22
N ILE A 563 25.29 -19.20 -31.36
CA ILE A 563 23.87 -19.56 -31.39
C ILE A 563 23.64 -20.75 -30.47
N TYR A 564 22.62 -20.65 -29.64
CA TYR A 564 22.09 -21.75 -28.86
C TYR A 564 20.72 -22.18 -29.42
N LEU A 565 20.62 -23.47 -29.79
CA LEU A 565 19.37 -24.06 -30.28
C LEU A 565 18.62 -24.73 -29.16
N PHE A 566 17.43 -24.21 -28.86
CA PHE A 566 16.54 -24.67 -27.81
C PHE A 566 15.45 -25.60 -28.33
N ASP A 567 15.19 -26.68 -27.63
CA ASP A 567 14.04 -27.55 -27.81
C ASP A 567 13.54 -28.05 -26.43
N ARG A 568 12.27 -27.83 -26.11
CA ARG A 568 11.59 -28.34 -24.92
C ARG A 568 12.38 -28.17 -23.61
N GLY A 569 12.91 -26.97 -23.39
CA GLY A 569 13.62 -26.61 -22.18
C GLY A 569 15.09 -27.07 -22.11
N LYS A 570 15.65 -27.58 -23.19
CA LYS A 570 17.05 -28.02 -23.32
C LYS A 570 17.77 -27.30 -24.44
N ILE A 571 19.08 -27.15 -24.32
CA ILE A 571 19.96 -26.80 -25.46
C ILE A 571 20.30 -28.11 -26.15
N ILE A 572 19.90 -28.23 -27.42
CA ILE A 572 20.10 -29.43 -28.24
C ILE A 572 21.27 -29.31 -29.22
N ALA A 573 21.71 -28.09 -29.53
CA ALA A 573 22.91 -27.80 -30.32
C ALA A 573 23.36 -26.37 -30.01
N GLU A 574 24.66 -26.14 -30.18
CA GLU A 574 25.26 -24.83 -29.99
C GLU A 574 26.47 -24.67 -30.91
N GLY A 575 26.85 -23.43 -31.24
CA GLY A 575 27.99 -23.14 -32.09
C GLY A 575 27.78 -21.90 -32.96
N THR A 576 28.69 -21.71 -33.90
CA THR A 576 28.58 -20.68 -34.95
C THR A 576 27.51 -21.07 -35.96
N LEU A 577 27.02 -20.11 -36.77
CA LEU A 577 26.06 -20.39 -37.83
C LEU A 577 26.55 -21.46 -38.82
N ALA A 578 27.86 -21.45 -39.15
CA ALA A 578 28.49 -22.41 -40.05
C ALA A 578 28.47 -23.84 -39.49
N GLU A 579 28.69 -24.00 -38.21
CA GLU A 579 28.63 -25.31 -37.50
C GLU A 579 27.19 -25.81 -37.41
N LEU A 580 26.23 -24.96 -37.04
CA LEU A 580 24.85 -25.33 -36.90
C LEU A 580 24.15 -25.67 -38.23
N ARG A 581 24.59 -25.11 -39.34
CA ARG A 581 24.09 -25.50 -40.66
C ARG A 581 24.31 -27.00 -40.98
N LYS A 582 25.20 -27.69 -40.28
CA LYS A 582 25.40 -29.15 -40.37
C LYS A 582 24.41 -29.94 -39.53
N ASN A 583 23.76 -29.32 -38.54
CA ASN A 583 22.83 -29.97 -37.62
C ASN A 583 21.45 -30.20 -38.29
N TYR A 584 20.95 -31.42 -38.25
CA TYR A 584 19.67 -31.81 -38.87
C TYR A 584 18.46 -31.02 -38.32
N ARG A 585 18.35 -30.84 -36.99
CA ARG A 585 17.24 -30.10 -36.39
C ARG A 585 17.30 -28.61 -36.73
N PHE A 586 18.47 -28.02 -36.81
CA PHE A 586 18.66 -26.65 -37.24
C PHE A 586 18.21 -26.48 -38.70
N LYS A 587 18.62 -27.40 -39.61
CA LYS A 587 18.16 -27.42 -41.01
C LYS A 587 16.63 -27.52 -41.11
N TYR A 588 16.02 -28.36 -40.29
CA TYR A 588 14.56 -28.50 -40.24
C TYR A 588 13.88 -27.18 -39.87
N LEU A 589 14.36 -26.47 -38.85
CA LEU A 589 13.85 -25.15 -38.46
C LEU A 589 14.04 -24.13 -39.57
N MET A 590 15.21 -24.06 -40.20
CA MET A 590 15.49 -23.17 -41.33
C MET A 590 14.48 -23.40 -42.47
N LYS A 591 14.20 -24.65 -42.80
CA LYS A 591 13.22 -25.02 -43.83
C LYS A 591 11.77 -24.67 -43.43
N LYS A 592 11.39 -24.89 -42.18
CA LYS A 592 10.04 -24.59 -41.64
C LYS A 592 9.72 -23.07 -41.67
N TYR A 593 10.74 -22.23 -41.43
CA TYR A 593 10.59 -20.77 -41.41
C TYR A 593 10.93 -20.08 -42.76
N GLY A 594 10.95 -20.83 -43.86
CA GLY A 594 10.92 -20.31 -45.22
C GLY A 594 12.26 -19.86 -45.80
N LEU A 595 13.39 -20.18 -45.20
CA LEU A 595 14.73 -19.80 -45.68
C LEU A 595 15.33 -20.87 -46.60
N ARG A 596 14.57 -21.32 -47.62
CA ARG A 596 15.03 -22.34 -48.60
C ARG A 596 16.31 -21.96 -49.35
N LYS A 597 16.57 -20.68 -49.66
CA LYS A 597 17.72 -20.21 -50.45
C LYS A 597 19.06 -20.08 -49.69
N GLU A 598 19.07 -20.21 -48.35
CA GLU A 598 20.32 -20.06 -47.59
C GLU A 598 20.86 -21.42 -47.06
N VAL A 599 20.23 -22.53 -47.43
CA VAL A 599 20.59 -23.88 -46.94
C VAL A 599 21.31 -24.71 -48.02
N GLU A 600 21.24 -24.31 -49.30
CA GLU A 600 22.05 -24.81 -50.41
C GLU A 600 23.34 -23.97 -50.54
#